data_47e93365826747d1c4c8d795242389dd
#
_entry.id   47e93365826747d1c4c8d795242389dd
#
_cell.length_a   1.000
_cell.length_b   1.000
_cell.length_c   1.000
_cell.angle_alpha   90.00
_cell.angle_beta   90.00
_cell.angle_gamma   90.00
#
_symmetry.space_group_name_H-M   'P 1'
#
loop_
_entity.id
_entity.type
_entity.pdbx_description
1 polymer ?
#
loop_
_entity_poly.entity_id
_entity_poly.type
_entity_poly.pdbx_seq_one_letter_code
_entity_poly.pdbx_strand_id
1 'polypeptide(L)'
;MRNTKASITEPAENIVCILAPNPSPMTFKGTNTYIIDNGELAIIDPGPLNEEHFNNILEVTAGRSVKYIFLTHSHVDHSPLAKQLSVELNTPIYGYGASDTGLSSTMLSLLDSGYHSGSEGIDYEFNPDYLIKNDEKFYLNNKTIFAIHTPG
;
A
#
# COMPACT_ATOMS: atom_id res chain seq x y z
N MET A 1 22.99 1.87 -17.38
CA MET A 1 21.99 2.94 -17.17
C MET A 1 20.63 2.26 -17.07
N ARG A 2 19.99 2.25 -15.89
CA ARG A 2 18.59 1.83 -15.79
C ARG A 2 17.77 2.89 -16.53
N ASN A 3 17.03 2.45 -17.53
CA ASN A 3 16.09 3.31 -18.24
C ASN A 3 14.93 3.55 -17.25
N THR A 4 15.06 4.55 -16.40
CA THR A 4 14.02 4.88 -15.41
C THR A 4 12.83 5.44 -16.17
N LYS A 5 11.73 4.67 -16.21
CA LYS A 5 10.44 5.20 -16.65
C LYS A 5 10.16 6.48 -15.86
N ALA A 6 9.53 7.47 -16.45
CA ALA A 6 9.20 8.75 -15.78
C ALA A 6 8.37 8.57 -14.49
N SER A 7 7.74 7.41 -14.31
CA SER A 7 6.97 7.02 -13.12
C SER A 7 7.80 6.45 -11.97
N ILE A 8 9.11 6.20 -12.15
CA ILE A 8 9.96 5.58 -11.13
C ILE A 8 11.05 6.57 -10.73
N THR A 9 11.13 6.88 -9.44
CA THR A 9 12.10 7.81 -8.85
C THR A 9 12.75 7.22 -7.61
N GLU A 10 13.88 7.75 -7.20
CA GLU A 10 14.58 7.39 -5.97
C GLU A 10 14.66 8.62 -5.05
N PRO A 11 13.60 8.90 -4.25
CA PRO A 11 13.54 10.12 -3.42
C PRO A 11 14.55 10.13 -2.28
N ALA A 12 15.05 8.98 -1.87
CA ALA A 12 16.08 8.83 -0.85
C ALA A 12 16.87 7.55 -1.07
N GLU A 13 18.00 7.42 -0.40
CA GLU A 13 18.80 6.21 -0.39
C GLU A 13 17.96 5.01 0.07
N ASN A 14 17.96 3.94 -0.72
CA ASN A 14 17.23 2.71 -0.46
C ASN A 14 15.68 2.87 -0.47
N ILE A 15 15.16 3.92 -1.08
CA ILE A 15 13.72 4.13 -1.28
C ILE A 15 13.45 4.38 -2.75
N VAL A 16 12.66 3.50 -3.35
CA VAL A 16 12.14 3.68 -4.71
C VAL A 16 10.68 4.10 -4.59
N CYS A 17 10.29 5.11 -5.34
CA CYS A 17 8.91 5.57 -5.47
C CYS A 17 8.41 5.27 -6.88
N ILE A 18 7.27 4.58 -6.98
CA ILE A 18 6.59 4.27 -8.23
C ILE A 18 5.25 5.01 -8.24
N LEU A 19 5.08 5.91 -9.19
CA LEU A 19 3.85 6.68 -9.35
C LEU A 19 2.83 5.87 -10.15
N ALA A 20 1.65 5.63 -9.57
CA ALA A 20 0.55 4.99 -10.27
C ALA A 20 -0.11 5.95 -11.28
N PRO A 21 -0.58 5.46 -12.44
CA PRO A 21 -1.20 6.30 -13.47
C PRO A 21 -2.70 6.55 -13.18
N ASN A 22 -3.01 7.11 -12.01
CA ASN A 22 -4.36 7.41 -11.55
C ASN A 22 -4.53 8.89 -11.15
N PRO A 23 -4.21 9.87 -12.03
CA PRO A 23 -4.32 11.27 -11.70
C PRO A 23 -5.77 11.68 -11.44
N SER A 24 -5.99 12.43 -10.38
CA SER A 24 -7.30 12.95 -9.98
C SER A 24 -7.12 14.19 -9.09
N PRO A 25 -8.20 14.96 -8.78
CA PRO A 25 -8.12 16.03 -7.79
C PRO A 25 -7.62 15.55 -6.41
N MET A 26 -7.85 14.28 -6.05
CA MET A 26 -7.42 13.69 -4.77
C MET A 26 -5.99 13.15 -4.81
N THR A 27 -5.57 12.60 -5.95
CA THR A 27 -4.25 11.97 -6.09
C THR A 27 -3.22 12.85 -6.81
N PHE A 28 -3.62 14.01 -7.30
CA PHE A 28 -2.81 14.94 -8.10
C PHE A 28 -2.24 14.25 -9.34
N LYS A 29 -0.97 13.82 -9.33
CA LYS A 29 -0.32 13.11 -10.45
C LYS A 29 -0.55 11.60 -10.41
N GLY A 30 -1.00 11.08 -9.28
CA GLY A 30 -1.18 9.67 -9.01
C GLY A 30 -0.77 9.31 -7.58
N THR A 31 -1.09 8.10 -7.17
CA THR A 31 -0.71 7.55 -5.86
C THR A 31 0.73 7.04 -5.90
N ASN A 32 1.47 7.25 -4.83
CA ASN A 32 2.83 6.77 -4.68
C ASN A 32 2.85 5.39 -4.01
N THR A 33 3.47 4.42 -4.67
CA THR A 33 3.91 3.17 -4.05
C THR A 33 5.38 3.30 -3.68
N TYR A 34 5.74 2.99 -2.44
CA TYR A 34 7.14 3.02 -2.01
C TYR A 34 7.69 1.59 -1.87
N ILE A 35 8.93 1.41 -2.30
CA ILE A 35 9.68 0.18 -2.07
C ILE A 35 10.90 0.54 -1.24
N ILE A 36 10.98 -0.03 -0.04
CA ILE A 36 12.16 0.06 0.82
C ILE A 36 13.08 -1.09 0.46
N ASP A 37 14.33 -0.75 0.15
CA ASP A 37 15.35 -1.67 -0.31
C ASP A 37 16.52 -1.76 0.68
N ASN A 38 16.67 -2.87 1.31
CA ASN A 38 17.84 -3.15 2.15
C ASN A 38 18.36 -4.59 1.93
N GLY A 39 18.43 -5.01 0.66
CA GLY A 39 18.74 -6.39 0.29
C GLY A 39 17.46 -7.24 0.21
N GLU A 40 16.64 -7.26 1.27
CA GLU A 40 15.23 -7.63 1.24
C GLU A 40 14.38 -6.38 0.96
N LEU A 41 13.17 -6.57 0.44
CA LEU A 41 12.27 -5.49 0.07
C LEU A 41 11.02 -5.44 0.96
N ALA A 42 10.51 -4.22 1.18
CA ALA A 42 9.16 -3.98 1.66
C ALA A 42 8.44 -3.06 0.68
N ILE A 43 7.19 -3.38 0.36
CA ILE A 43 6.30 -2.57 -0.46
C ILE A 43 5.33 -1.84 0.47
N ILE A 44 5.11 -0.55 0.25
CA ILE A 44 4.14 0.27 0.99
C ILE A 44 3.14 0.83 -0.01
N ASP A 45 1.86 0.64 0.27
CA ASP A 45 0.74 1.09 -0.55
C ASP A 45 0.86 0.66 -2.02
N PRO A 46 0.56 -0.60 -2.35
CA PRO A 46 0.66 -1.13 -3.70
C PRO A 46 -0.13 -0.35 -4.75
N GLY A 47 -1.17 0.39 -4.34
CA GLY A 47 -1.91 1.28 -5.23
C GLY A 47 -3.19 0.69 -5.82
N PRO A 48 -3.77 1.38 -6.82
CA PRO A 48 -5.02 0.99 -7.45
C PRO A 48 -4.84 -0.23 -8.35
N LEU A 49 -5.94 -0.92 -8.69
CA LEU A 49 -5.95 -1.97 -9.70
C LEU A 49 -5.59 -1.38 -11.07
N ASN A 50 -4.33 -1.50 -11.43
CA ASN A 50 -3.79 -1.02 -12.70
C ASN A 50 -2.67 -1.95 -13.16
N GLU A 51 -2.80 -2.50 -14.37
CA GLU A 51 -1.87 -3.50 -14.90
C GLU A 51 -0.47 -2.92 -15.16
N GLU A 52 -0.38 -1.69 -15.66
CA GLU A 52 0.91 -1.03 -15.88
C GLU A 52 1.64 -0.82 -14.55
N HIS A 53 0.92 -0.36 -13.52
CA HIS A 53 1.49 -0.14 -12.20
C HIS A 53 1.94 -1.46 -11.55
N PHE A 54 1.12 -2.50 -11.65
CA PHE A 54 1.47 -3.85 -11.21
C PHE A 54 2.78 -4.33 -11.85
N ASN A 55 2.89 -4.22 -13.18
CA ASN A 55 4.08 -4.63 -13.90
C ASN A 55 5.31 -3.80 -13.53
N ASN A 56 5.15 -2.50 -13.28
CA ASN A 56 6.24 -1.63 -12.81
C ASN A 56 6.75 -2.07 -11.43
N ILE A 57 5.85 -2.46 -10.51
CA ILE A 57 6.25 -2.99 -9.19
C ILE A 57 7.00 -4.31 -9.36
N LEU A 58 6.50 -5.23 -10.18
CA LEU A 58 7.18 -6.51 -10.44
C LEU A 58 8.55 -6.33 -11.10
N GLU A 59 8.69 -5.37 -12.01
CA GLU A 59 9.99 -5.06 -12.65
C GLU A 59 11.02 -4.59 -11.61
N VAL A 60 10.61 -3.71 -10.69
CA VAL A 60 11.50 -3.18 -9.63
C VAL A 60 11.86 -4.26 -8.61
N THR A 61 10.94 -5.20 -8.33
CA THR A 61 11.13 -6.26 -7.34
C THR A 61 11.72 -7.55 -7.93
N ALA A 62 11.88 -7.63 -9.26
CA ALA A 62 12.27 -8.85 -9.95
C ALA A 62 13.55 -9.51 -9.39
N GLY A 63 13.46 -10.81 -9.11
CA GLY A 63 14.56 -11.62 -8.61
C GLY A 63 14.97 -11.32 -7.16
N ARG A 64 14.15 -10.58 -6.40
CA ARG A 64 14.45 -10.15 -5.05
C ARG A 64 13.40 -10.62 -4.06
N SER A 65 13.79 -10.84 -2.82
CA SER A 65 12.88 -11.24 -1.75
C SER A 65 12.08 -10.03 -1.27
N VAL A 66 10.76 -10.05 -1.48
CA VAL A 66 9.82 -9.11 -0.87
C VAL A 66 9.32 -9.74 0.42
N LYS A 67 9.61 -9.11 1.55
CA LYS A 67 9.30 -9.63 2.88
C LYS A 67 7.98 -9.12 3.45
N TYR A 68 7.61 -7.90 3.10
CA TYR A 68 6.42 -7.25 3.61
C TYR A 68 5.67 -6.49 2.52
N ILE A 69 4.34 -6.53 2.57
CA ILE A 69 3.45 -5.61 1.88
C ILE A 69 2.67 -4.86 2.95
N PHE A 70 2.97 -3.59 3.15
CA PHE A 70 2.34 -2.72 4.13
C PHE A 70 1.27 -1.85 3.51
N LEU A 71 0.13 -1.72 4.19
CA LEU A 71 -0.92 -0.79 3.86
C LEU A 71 -1.04 0.28 4.94
N THR A 72 -0.98 1.55 4.53
CA THR A 72 -1.21 2.68 5.42
C THR A 72 -2.69 2.82 5.76
N HIS A 73 -3.57 2.58 4.78
CA HIS A 73 -5.02 2.62 4.93
C HIS A 73 -5.72 1.93 3.74
N SER A 74 -7.02 1.77 3.83
CA SER A 74 -7.84 0.98 2.90
C SER A 74 -8.56 1.80 1.83
N HIS A 75 -7.96 2.88 1.32
CA HIS A 75 -8.54 3.57 0.16
C HIS A 75 -8.23 2.85 -1.16
N VAL A 76 -9.15 2.99 -2.13
CA VAL A 76 -9.07 2.29 -3.44
C VAL A 76 -7.89 2.70 -4.31
N ASP A 77 -7.21 3.76 -3.96
CA ASP A 77 -5.96 4.19 -4.61
C ASP A 77 -4.70 3.66 -3.91
N HIS A 78 -4.83 2.96 -2.76
CA HIS A 78 -3.71 2.39 -1.99
C HIS A 78 -3.75 0.87 -1.88
N SER A 79 -4.92 0.27 -1.60
CA SER A 79 -5.02 -1.13 -1.16
C SER A 79 -5.37 -2.18 -2.22
N PRO A 80 -6.14 -1.91 -3.29
CA PRO A 80 -6.70 -2.98 -4.11
C PRO A 80 -5.67 -3.88 -4.79
N LEU A 81 -4.52 -3.34 -5.16
CA LEU A 81 -3.46 -4.11 -5.82
C LEU A 81 -2.72 -5.05 -4.85
N ALA A 82 -2.86 -4.85 -3.53
CA ALA A 82 -2.15 -5.62 -2.51
C ALA A 82 -2.44 -7.12 -2.62
N LYS A 83 -3.68 -7.51 -2.87
CA LYS A 83 -4.07 -8.92 -2.96
C LYS A 83 -3.40 -9.62 -4.14
N GLN A 84 -3.37 -8.97 -5.30
CA GLN A 84 -2.75 -9.54 -6.49
C GLN A 84 -1.23 -9.66 -6.31
N LEU A 85 -0.58 -8.64 -5.73
CA LEU A 85 0.85 -8.69 -5.42
C LEU A 85 1.20 -9.73 -4.35
N SER A 86 0.36 -9.87 -3.32
CA SER A 86 0.53 -10.88 -2.27
C SER A 86 0.59 -12.29 -2.86
N VAL A 87 -0.30 -12.60 -3.79
CA VAL A 87 -0.32 -13.91 -4.48
C VAL A 87 0.91 -14.07 -5.35
N GLU A 88 1.23 -13.07 -6.19
CA GLU A 88 2.33 -13.14 -7.16
C GLU A 88 3.70 -13.26 -6.48
N LEU A 89 3.90 -12.50 -5.40
CA LEU A 89 5.17 -12.43 -4.66
C LEU A 89 5.24 -13.46 -3.50
N ASN A 90 4.14 -14.18 -3.25
CA ASN A 90 3.99 -15.06 -2.08
C ASN A 90 4.36 -14.35 -0.76
N THR A 91 3.84 -13.12 -0.58
CA THR A 91 4.17 -12.22 0.53
C THR A 91 2.90 -11.79 1.23
N PRO A 92 2.81 -11.90 2.57
CA PRO A 92 1.62 -11.52 3.31
C PRO A 92 1.42 -9.99 3.36
N ILE A 93 0.15 -9.60 3.53
CA ILE A 93 -0.30 -8.22 3.65
C ILE A 93 -0.39 -7.84 5.14
N TYR A 94 0.19 -6.69 5.48
CA TYR A 94 0.18 -6.12 6.82
C TYR A 94 -0.59 -4.80 6.81
N GLY A 95 -1.51 -4.63 7.77
CA GLY A 95 -2.30 -3.42 7.92
C GLY A 95 -2.83 -3.25 9.33
N TYR A 96 -3.33 -2.06 9.66
CA TYR A 96 -3.88 -1.78 10.99
C TYR A 96 -5.16 -2.57 11.28
N GLY A 97 -5.98 -2.80 10.27
CA GLY A 97 -7.23 -3.54 10.37
C GLY A 97 -7.94 -3.64 9.03
N ALA A 98 -9.11 -4.28 9.03
CA ALA A 98 -10.00 -4.30 7.86
C ALA A 98 -10.54 -2.89 7.55
N SER A 99 -11.23 -2.73 6.43
CA SER A 99 -11.71 -1.43 5.94
C SER A 99 -12.68 -0.69 6.88
N ASP A 100 -13.37 -1.41 7.75
CA ASP A 100 -14.29 -0.89 8.76
C ASP A 100 -13.62 -0.55 10.10
N THR A 101 -12.33 -0.90 10.25
CA THR A 101 -11.58 -0.68 11.49
C THR A 101 -11.40 0.81 11.75
N GLY A 102 -11.81 1.27 12.94
CA GLY A 102 -11.70 2.67 13.34
C GLY A 102 -12.89 3.54 12.94
N LEU A 103 -13.88 3.01 12.24
CA LEU A 103 -15.13 3.76 11.98
C LEU A 103 -15.91 3.98 13.27
N SER A 104 -16.49 5.18 13.40
CA SER A 104 -17.38 5.49 14.53
C SER A 104 -18.67 4.67 14.44
N SER A 105 -19.33 4.44 15.58
CA SER A 105 -20.64 3.77 15.61
C SER A 105 -21.69 4.47 14.73
N THR A 106 -21.63 5.79 14.64
CA THR A 106 -22.49 6.59 13.74
C THR A 106 -22.22 6.27 12.29
N MET A 107 -20.95 6.18 11.87
CA MET A 107 -20.58 5.85 10.51
C MET A 107 -20.97 4.41 10.16
N LEU A 108 -20.76 3.45 11.05
CA LEU A 108 -21.21 2.06 10.86
C LEU A 108 -22.72 1.98 10.69
N SER A 109 -23.50 2.71 11.51
CA SER A 109 -24.96 2.76 11.40
C SER A 109 -25.43 3.41 10.08
N LEU A 110 -24.72 4.42 9.58
CA LEU A 110 -25.01 5.04 8.29
C LEU A 110 -24.73 4.08 7.13
N LEU A 111 -23.63 3.34 7.17
CA LEU A 111 -23.32 2.32 6.16
C LEU A 111 -24.37 1.21 6.16
N ASP A 112 -24.81 0.73 7.32
CA ASP A 112 -25.87 -0.27 7.45
C ASP A 112 -27.22 0.23 6.89
N SER A 113 -27.48 1.52 6.97
CA SER A 113 -28.69 2.15 6.41
C SER A 113 -28.63 2.34 4.87
N GLY A 114 -27.53 1.93 4.23
CA GLY A 114 -27.31 2.08 2.78
C GLY A 114 -26.79 3.46 2.39
N TYR A 115 -26.43 4.29 3.35
CA TYR A 115 -25.75 5.56 3.09
C TYR A 115 -24.33 5.29 2.63
N HIS A 116 -24.14 5.20 1.34
CA HIS A 116 -22.82 5.33 0.74
C HIS A 116 -22.58 6.82 0.55
N SER A 117 -22.05 7.51 1.56
CA SER A 117 -21.50 8.85 1.33
C SER A 117 -20.58 8.69 0.13
N GLY A 118 -20.59 9.63 -0.79
CA GLY A 118 -19.67 9.64 -1.93
C GLY A 118 -18.20 9.64 -1.50
N SER A 119 -17.88 8.79 -0.55
CA SER A 119 -16.58 8.30 -0.18
C SER A 119 -16.09 7.45 -1.34
N GLU A 120 -15.91 8.11 -2.47
CA GLU A 120 -15.02 7.63 -3.49
C GLU A 120 -13.78 7.20 -2.74
N GLY A 121 -13.67 5.92 -2.47
CA GLY A 121 -12.39 5.57 -2.06
C GLY A 121 -12.18 4.53 -1.01
N ILE A 122 -13.14 3.94 -0.34
CA ILE A 122 -12.89 2.83 0.59
C ILE A 122 -12.92 1.50 -0.17
N ASP A 123 -11.85 0.74 -0.05
CA ASP A 123 -11.79 -0.66 -0.47
C ASP A 123 -12.41 -1.54 0.61
N TYR A 124 -13.71 -1.80 0.49
CA TYR A 124 -14.46 -2.59 1.46
C TYR A 124 -14.06 -4.08 1.51
N GLU A 125 -13.34 -4.57 0.52
CA GLU A 125 -12.84 -5.94 0.48
C GLU A 125 -11.47 -6.09 1.14
N PHE A 126 -10.84 -4.97 1.52
CA PHE A 126 -9.53 -4.99 2.14
C PHE A 126 -9.57 -5.65 3.51
N ASN A 127 -8.76 -6.68 3.65
CA ASN A 127 -8.51 -7.36 4.93
C ASN A 127 -7.05 -7.84 4.95
N PRO A 128 -6.21 -7.33 5.85
CA PRO A 128 -4.82 -7.74 5.93
C PRO A 128 -4.66 -9.16 6.51
N ASP A 129 -3.59 -9.86 6.13
CA ASP A 129 -3.24 -11.15 6.70
C ASP A 129 -2.73 -11.01 8.15
N TYR A 130 -2.02 -9.91 8.44
CA TYR A 130 -1.49 -9.60 9.78
C TYR A 130 -1.83 -8.17 10.19
N LEU A 131 -2.27 -8.04 11.45
CA LEU A 131 -2.56 -6.75 12.05
C LEU A 131 -1.27 -6.11 12.60
N ILE A 132 -1.07 -4.83 12.27
CA ILE A 132 0.03 -4.01 12.76
C ILE A 132 -0.42 -3.26 14.02
N LYS A 133 0.42 -3.26 15.05
CA LYS A 133 0.22 -2.47 16.27
C LYS A 133 1.04 -1.18 16.25
N ASN A 134 0.59 -0.17 17.01
CA ASN A 134 1.40 1.01 17.20
C ASN A 134 2.77 0.66 17.82
N ASP A 135 3.82 1.32 17.33
CA ASP A 135 5.22 1.10 17.70
C ASP A 135 5.77 -0.31 17.39
N GLU A 136 5.06 -1.07 16.55
CA GLU A 136 5.55 -2.38 16.10
C GLU A 136 6.77 -2.24 15.20
N LYS A 137 7.72 -3.16 15.36
CA LYS A 137 9.00 -3.17 14.65
C LYS A 137 9.04 -4.29 13.63
N PHE A 138 9.46 -3.93 12.43
CA PHE A 138 9.70 -4.87 11.33
C PHE A 138 11.16 -4.76 10.89
N TYR A 139 11.76 -5.87 10.51
CA TYR A 139 13.18 -5.92 10.21
C TYR A 139 13.41 -6.29 8.74
N LEU A 140 14.16 -5.43 8.04
CA LEU A 140 14.73 -5.69 6.72
C LEU A 140 16.23 -5.77 6.86
N ASN A 141 16.77 -6.98 6.96
CA ASN A 141 18.17 -7.22 7.29
C ASN A 141 18.59 -6.41 8.54
N ASN A 142 19.56 -5.51 8.41
CA ASN A 142 20.07 -4.68 9.51
C ASN A 142 19.29 -3.35 9.72
N LYS A 143 18.19 -3.11 8.98
CA LYS A 143 17.33 -1.92 9.16
C LYS A 143 16.03 -2.28 9.86
N THR A 144 15.55 -1.36 10.67
CA THR A 144 14.27 -1.47 11.37
C THR A 144 13.27 -0.48 10.80
N ILE A 145 12.07 -0.97 10.48
CA ILE A 145 10.91 -0.17 10.12
C ILE A 145 10.02 -0.09 11.36
N PHE A 146 9.59 1.10 11.73
CA PHE A 146 8.65 1.32 12.84
C PHE A 146 7.28 1.66 12.27
N ALA A 147 6.25 0.96 12.74
CA ALA A 147 4.87 1.31 12.44
C ALA A 147 4.36 2.31 13.49
N ILE A 148 3.96 3.50 13.05
CA ILE A 148 3.40 4.55 13.91
C ILE A 148 1.94 4.74 13.52
N HIS A 149 1.02 4.52 14.47
CA HIS A 149 -0.41 4.76 14.25
C HIS A 149 -0.70 6.26 14.32
N THR A 150 -1.13 6.81 13.20
CA THR A 150 -1.49 8.23 13.06
C THR A 150 -2.93 8.35 12.59
N PRO A 151 -3.92 8.17 13.50
CA PRO A 151 -5.33 8.31 13.12
C PRO A 151 -5.61 9.75 12.67
N GLY A 152 -6.35 9.86 11.56
CA GLY A 152 -6.79 11.13 10.98
C GLY A 152 -8.10 11.63 11.57
#